data_e3574940bcfdfc7dd739917dc47d30d2
#
_entry.id   e3574940bcfdfc7dd739917dc47d30d2
#
_cell.length_a   1.000
_cell.length_b   1.000
_cell.length_c   1.000
_cell.angle_alpha   90.00
_cell.angle_beta   90.00
_cell.angle_gamma   90.00
#
_symmetry.space_group_name_H-M   'P 1'
#
loop_
_entity.id
_entity.type
_entity.pdbx_description
1 polymer ?
#
loop_
_entity_poly.entity_id
_entity_poly.type
_entity_poly.pdbx_seq_one_letter_code
_entity_poly.pdbx_strand_id
1 'polypeptide(L)'
;TGVTGATGATGATGATGPTGATGPTGATGATGATGPTGVTGATGPTGATGATGVTGATGPGSLLGTPAQSTDTVSLTVGTETPILTTTVTSSAGQNIKLDSMAEVDIIIGPATTFEYSIIFTLYRNNGAIAQVSVDSQDEKSAGSVRVYGDVPNLTWIDTPGAGTQTYEVRINVTGTNLLAANVNTRALNAVIFD
;
A
#
# COMPACT_ATOMS: atom_id res chain seq x y z
N THR A 1 1.08 -1.61 -13.88
CA THR A 1 1.67 -0.38 -13.31
C THR A 1 0.54 0.60 -13.05
N GLY A 2 0.12 0.71 -11.79
CA GLY A 2 -0.89 1.67 -11.37
C GLY A 2 -0.40 3.12 -11.57
N VAL A 3 -1.33 4.00 -11.93
CA VAL A 3 -1.02 5.43 -12.09
C VAL A 3 -0.80 6.03 -10.70
N THR A 4 0.28 6.78 -10.52
CA THR A 4 0.50 7.54 -9.29
C THR A 4 -0.65 8.55 -9.13
N GLY A 5 -1.25 8.63 -7.95
CA GLY A 5 -2.29 9.60 -7.65
C GLY A 5 -1.80 11.03 -7.93
N ALA A 6 -2.69 11.89 -8.39
CA ALA A 6 -2.35 13.29 -8.65
C ALA A 6 -1.98 14.00 -7.35
N THR A 7 -0.92 14.81 -7.39
CA THR A 7 -0.57 15.71 -6.28
C THR A 7 -1.71 16.70 -6.06
N GLY A 8 -2.10 16.92 -4.81
CA GLY A 8 -3.11 17.91 -4.47
C GLY A 8 -2.72 19.32 -4.94
N ALA A 9 -3.71 20.12 -5.30
CA ALA A 9 -3.48 21.50 -5.73
C ALA A 9 -2.90 22.33 -4.58
N THR A 10 -1.96 23.23 -4.92
CA THR A 10 -1.44 24.22 -3.97
C THR A 10 -2.57 25.17 -3.54
N GLY A 11 -2.68 25.46 -2.25
CA GLY A 11 -3.67 26.41 -1.74
C GLY A 11 -3.53 27.79 -2.37
N ALA A 12 -4.63 28.49 -2.49
CA ALA A 12 -4.65 29.85 -3.03
C ALA A 12 -3.86 30.80 -2.12
N THR A 13 -3.15 31.74 -2.76
CA THR A 13 -2.49 32.85 -2.02
C THR A 13 -3.55 33.69 -1.31
N GLY A 14 -3.31 34.04 -0.05
CA GLY A 14 -4.22 34.88 0.71
C GLY A 14 -4.41 36.24 0.05
N ALA A 15 -5.60 36.81 0.21
CA ALA A 15 -5.89 38.14 -0.31
C ALA A 15 -5.00 39.24 0.35
N THR A 16 -4.61 40.19 -0.46
CA THR A 16 -3.91 41.38 0.04
C THR A 16 -4.80 42.13 1.04
N GLY A 17 -4.27 42.56 2.16
CA GLY A 17 -5.01 43.32 3.14
C GLY A 17 -5.51 44.67 2.59
N PRO A 18 -6.58 45.23 3.16
CA PRO A 18 -7.12 46.50 2.71
C PRO A 18 -6.11 47.63 2.94
N THR A 19 -6.11 48.60 2.05
CA THR A 19 -5.33 49.84 2.21
C THR A 19 -5.80 50.56 3.47
N GLY A 20 -4.88 51.06 4.25
CA GLY A 20 -5.19 51.83 5.45
C GLY A 20 -6.03 53.09 5.13
N ALA A 21 -6.91 53.44 6.04
CA ALA A 21 -7.76 54.62 5.88
C ALA A 21 -6.92 55.91 5.79
N THR A 22 -7.33 56.79 4.90
CA THR A 22 -6.76 58.14 4.83
C THR A 22 -7.08 58.89 6.11
N GLY A 23 -6.10 59.54 6.68
CA GLY A 23 -6.27 60.31 7.90
C GLY A 23 -7.26 61.50 7.69
N PRO A 24 -7.92 61.97 8.74
CA PRO A 24 -8.86 63.07 8.64
C PRO A 24 -8.15 64.33 8.15
N THR A 25 -8.82 65.07 7.31
CA THR A 25 -8.37 66.39 6.90
C THR A 25 -8.25 67.33 8.13
N GLY A 26 -7.14 68.00 8.24
CA GLY A 26 -6.93 68.90 9.36
C GLY A 26 -8.01 69.97 9.44
N ALA A 27 -8.40 70.36 10.67
CA ALA A 27 -9.40 71.40 10.89
C ALA A 27 -8.97 72.70 10.29
N THR A 28 -9.88 73.38 9.61
CA THR A 28 -9.66 74.75 9.11
C THR A 28 -9.53 75.71 10.28
N GLY A 29 -8.41 76.34 10.37
CA GLY A 29 -8.17 77.34 11.42
C GLY A 29 -9.13 78.52 11.33
N ALA A 30 -9.54 79.07 12.51
CA ALA A 30 -10.42 80.24 12.55
C ALA A 30 -9.78 81.41 11.85
N THR A 31 -10.51 82.02 10.99
CA THR A 31 -10.40 83.27 10.25
C THR A 31 -9.05 83.97 10.28
N GLY A 32 -8.24 83.85 9.23
CA GLY A 32 -7.13 84.72 8.97
C GLY A 32 -5.89 84.11 8.34
N ALA A 33 -5.63 82.87 8.46
CA ALA A 33 -4.59 82.18 7.69
C ALA A 33 -4.99 80.73 7.47
N THR A 34 -4.95 80.35 6.22
CA THR A 34 -5.17 78.93 5.88
C THR A 34 -4.03 78.16 6.57
N GLY A 35 -4.40 77.34 7.56
CA GLY A 35 -3.44 76.45 8.19
C GLY A 35 -2.81 75.49 7.19
N PRO A 36 -1.63 75.02 7.43
CA PRO A 36 -1.00 74.03 6.55
C PRO A 36 -1.93 72.79 6.36
N THR A 37 -2.03 72.39 5.14
CA THR A 37 -2.78 71.12 4.83
C THR A 37 -2.21 70.02 5.71
N GLY A 38 -3.10 69.29 6.43
CA GLY A 38 -2.68 68.14 7.23
C GLY A 38 -1.96 67.11 6.39
N VAL A 39 -0.97 66.50 6.94
CA VAL A 39 -0.24 65.41 6.25
C VAL A 39 -1.19 64.23 5.99
N THR A 40 -1.09 63.67 4.81
CA THR A 40 -1.83 62.47 4.45
C THR A 40 -1.40 61.35 5.41
N GLY A 41 -2.36 60.65 5.98
CA GLY A 41 -2.09 59.48 6.81
C GLY A 41 -1.23 58.43 6.10
N ALA A 42 -0.40 57.77 6.83
CA ALA A 42 0.41 56.70 6.26
C ALA A 42 -0.48 55.57 5.71
N THR A 43 -0.11 55.02 4.57
CA THR A 43 -0.76 53.83 4.03
C THR A 43 -0.56 52.69 5.01
N GLY A 44 -1.62 51.92 5.33
CA GLY A 44 -1.53 50.76 6.19
C GLY A 44 -0.60 49.68 5.59
N PRO A 45 -0.03 48.85 6.43
CA PRO A 45 0.80 47.74 5.95
C PRO A 45 0.01 46.80 5.06
N THR A 46 0.66 46.24 4.07
CA THR A 46 0.11 45.16 3.25
C THR A 46 -0.20 43.97 4.16
N GLY A 47 -1.36 43.40 3.99
CA GLY A 47 -1.74 42.19 4.72
C GLY A 47 -0.73 41.05 4.47
N ALA A 48 -0.60 40.18 5.44
CA ALA A 48 0.26 39.03 5.33
C ALA A 48 -0.25 38.08 4.22
N THR A 49 0.67 37.52 3.48
CA THR A 49 0.35 36.45 2.53
C THR A 49 -0.29 35.25 3.28
N GLY A 50 -1.39 34.72 2.75
CA GLY A 50 -2.01 33.55 3.32
C GLY A 50 -1.04 32.35 3.35
N ALA A 51 -1.23 31.47 4.30
CA ALA A 51 -0.45 30.25 4.37
C ALA A 51 -0.70 29.38 3.12
N THR A 52 0.35 28.73 2.67
CA THR A 52 0.22 27.71 1.61
C THR A 52 -0.73 26.61 2.09
N GLY A 53 -1.64 26.19 1.24
CA GLY A 53 -2.52 25.07 1.53
C GLY A 53 -1.73 23.78 1.80
N VAL A 54 -2.30 22.91 2.60
CA VAL A 54 -1.73 21.59 2.85
C VAL A 54 -1.67 20.79 1.55
N THR A 55 -0.63 19.97 1.42
CA THR A 55 -0.54 19.02 0.31
C THR A 55 -1.78 18.10 0.33
N GLY A 56 -2.36 17.86 -0.83
CA GLY A 56 -3.49 16.93 -0.96
C GLY A 56 -3.12 15.54 -0.45
N ALA A 57 -4.12 14.80 -0.01
CA ALA A 57 -3.93 13.42 0.38
C ALA A 57 -3.39 12.60 -0.80
N THR A 58 -2.55 11.63 -0.50
CA THR A 58 -2.12 10.65 -1.50
C THR A 58 -3.36 9.93 -2.05
N GLY A 59 -3.43 9.78 -3.36
CA GLY A 59 -4.57 9.10 -4.01
C GLY A 59 -4.73 7.66 -3.50
N PRO A 60 -5.95 7.11 -3.60
CA PRO A 60 -6.21 5.73 -3.20
C PRO A 60 -5.37 4.76 -4.04
N GLY A 61 -4.94 3.68 -3.43
CA GLY A 61 -4.21 2.61 -4.11
C GLY A 61 -2.70 2.83 -4.23
N SER A 62 -2.10 3.61 -3.36
CA SER A 62 -0.63 3.72 -3.32
C SER A 62 0.01 2.42 -2.86
N LEU A 63 0.93 1.88 -3.66
CA LEU A 63 1.80 0.79 -3.23
C LEU A 63 2.66 1.26 -2.06
N LEU A 64 2.63 0.52 -0.96
CA LEU A 64 3.43 0.81 0.22
C LEU A 64 4.74 0.04 0.17
N GLY A 65 5.78 0.77 -0.10
CA GLY A 65 7.13 0.20 -0.15
C GLY A 65 7.41 -0.64 -1.40
N THR A 66 8.54 -1.33 -1.37
CA THR A 66 8.91 -2.27 -2.43
C THR A 66 8.11 -3.55 -2.27
N PRO A 67 7.41 -4.03 -3.32
CA PRO A 67 6.73 -5.32 -3.28
C PRO A 67 7.69 -6.43 -2.83
N ALA A 68 7.23 -7.29 -1.93
CA ALA A 68 7.99 -8.49 -1.60
C ALA A 68 7.90 -9.47 -2.77
N GLN A 69 9.03 -9.78 -3.37
CA GLN A 69 9.11 -10.72 -4.49
C GLN A 69 10.45 -11.44 -4.49
N SER A 70 10.45 -12.66 -5.00
CA SER A 70 11.66 -13.45 -5.19
C SER A 70 11.48 -14.46 -6.30
N THR A 71 12.57 -14.78 -6.98
CA THR A 71 12.68 -15.86 -7.96
C THR A 71 13.63 -16.97 -7.46
N ASP A 72 14.18 -16.82 -6.27
CA ASP A 72 15.05 -17.85 -5.68
C ASP A 72 14.21 -19.06 -5.30
N THR A 73 14.64 -20.24 -5.71
CA THR A 73 13.93 -21.47 -5.37
C THR A 73 14.02 -21.78 -3.89
N VAL A 74 12.86 -22.07 -3.29
CA VAL A 74 12.74 -22.56 -1.91
C VAL A 74 12.24 -23.99 -1.94
N SER A 75 13.05 -24.92 -1.42
CA SER A 75 12.62 -26.30 -1.25
C SER A 75 11.68 -26.43 -0.06
N LEU A 76 10.54 -27.08 -0.27
CA LEU A 76 9.52 -27.30 0.75
C LEU A 76 9.69 -28.68 1.36
N THR A 77 9.49 -28.77 2.66
CA THR A 77 9.30 -30.05 3.34
C THR A 77 7.83 -30.43 3.27
N VAL A 78 7.53 -31.54 2.60
CA VAL A 78 6.15 -32.04 2.48
C VAL A 78 5.54 -32.23 3.87
N GLY A 79 4.33 -31.75 4.06
CA GLY A 79 3.61 -31.80 5.33
C GLY A 79 4.00 -30.69 6.34
N THR A 80 4.91 -29.80 5.97
CA THR A 80 5.35 -28.71 6.86
C THR A 80 5.00 -27.34 6.25
N GLU A 81 4.38 -26.49 7.03
CA GLU A 81 4.10 -25.12 6.61
C GLU A 81 5.38 -24.29 6.61
N THR A 82 5.71 -23.69 5.48
CA THR A 82 6.95 -22.96 5.25
C THR A 82 6.64 -21.51 4.87
N PRO A 83 7.21 -20.51 5.57
CA PRO A 83 7.10 -19.11 5.17
C PRO A 83 7.90 -18.86 3.90
N ILE A 84 7.29 -18.15 2.93
CA ILE A 84 7.90 -17.90 1.62
C ILE A 84 8.11 -16.43 1.30
N LEU A 85 7.29 -15.53 1.85
CA LEU A 85 7.42 -14.08 1.69
C LEU A 85 6.87 -13.36 2.91
N THR A 86 7.48 -12.22 3.23
CA THR A 86 7.04 -11.34 4.32
C THR A 86 7.12 -9.88 3.86
N THR A 87 6.14 -9.08 4.23
CA THR A 87 6.15 -7.62 4.06
C THR A 87 5.57 -6.94 5.29
N THR A 88 5.95 -5.69 5.53
CA THR A 88 5.40 -4.87 6.60
C THR A 88 4.69 -3.66 6.03
N VAL A 89 3.55 -3.33 6.63
CA VAL A 89 2.70 -2.22 6.21
C VAL A 89 2.28 -1.42 7.43
N THR A 90 2.38 -0.10 7.36
CA THR A 90 1.87 0.79 8.41
C THR A 90 0.60 1.47 7.90
N SER A 91 -0.50 1.26 8.61
CA SER A 91 -1.81 1.84 8.31
C SER A 91 -2.28 2.79 9.40
N SER A 92 -3.15 3.73 9.03
CA SER A 92 -3.92 4.55 9.93
C SER A 92 -5.26 3.88 10.29
N ALA A 93 -5.93 4.38 11.32
CA ALA A 93 -7.24 3.87 11.67
C ALA A 93 -8.24 4.10 10.52
N GLY A 94 -9.02 3.08 10.19
CA GLY A 94 -10.04 3.11 9.13
C GLY A 94 -9.53 2.80 7.73
N GLN A 95 -8.22 2.69 7.52
CA GLN A 95 -7.68 2.31 6.23
C GLN A 95 -7.78 0.81 5.98
N ASN A 96 -7.99 0.47 4.71
CA ASN A 96 -7.98 -0.89 4.21
C ASN A 96 -6.66 -1.20 3.52
N ILE A 97 -6.26 -2.47 3.54
CA ILE A 97 -5.08 -2.96 2.84
C ILE A 97 -5.51 -4.06 1.89
N LYS A 98 -5.34 -3.83 0.60
CA LYS A 98 -5.46 -4.88 -0.41
C LYS A 98 -4.14 -5.62 -0.52
N LEU A 99 -4.19 -6.93 -0.37
CA LEU A 99 -3.07 -7.84 -0.47
C LEU A 99 -3.27 -8.74 -1.69
N ASP A 100 -2.31 -8.71 -2.60
CA ASP A 100 -2.27 -9.60 -3.75
C ASP A 100 -1.03 -10.48 -3.65
N SER A 101 -1.21 -11.78 -3.62
CA SER A 101 -0.13 -12.75 -3.46
C SER A 101 -0.22 -13.89 -4.46
N MET A 102 0.93 -14.42 -4.86
CA MET A 102 1.05 -15.58 -5.72
C MET A 102 2.35 -16.32 -5.46
N ALA A 103 2.37 -17.60 -5.80
CA ALA A 103 3.59 -18.39 -5.84
C ALA A 103 3.51 -19.44 -6.97
N GLU A 104 4.61 -19.66 -7.66
CA GLU A 104 4.78 -20.76 -8.60
C GLU A 104 5.35 -21.95 -7.82
N VAL A 105 4.62 -23.06 -7.82
CA VAL A 105 4.94 -24.25 -7.04
C VAL A 105 5.13 -25.44 -7.96
N ASP A 106 6.30 -26.04 -7.93
CA ASP A 106 6.60 -27.28 -8.61
C ASP A 106 6.46 -28.47 -7.67
N ILE A 107 5.64 -29.43 -8.07
CA ILE A 107 5.45 -30.69 -7.37
C ILE A 107 6.09 -31.84 -8.16
N ILE A 108 7.05 -32.50 -7.57
CA ILE A 108 7.78 -33.60 -8.18
C ILE A 108 7.15 -34.91 -7.72
N ILE A 109 6.47 -35.59 -8.65
CA ILE A 109 5.73 -36.81 -8.40
C ILE A 109 6.64 -38.02 -8.60
N GLY A 110 6.61 -38.93 -7.64
CA GLY A 110 7.36 -40.20 -7.62
C GLY A 110 6.87 -41.23 -8.61
N PRO A 111 7.44 -42.47 -8.61
CA PRO A 111 7.27 -43.44 -9.66
C PRO A 111 5.93 -44.24 -9.59
N ALA A 112 5.14 -44.16 -8.55
CA ALA A 112 3.87 -44.86 -8.45
C ALA A 112 2.86 -44.41 -9.52
N THR A 113 1.85 -45.21 -9.81
CA THR A 113 0.84 -44.95 -10.86
C THR A 113 -0.16 -43.86 -10.45
N THR A 114 -0.48 -43.79 -9.19
CA THR A 114 -1.41 -42.79 -8.64
C THR A 114 -0.69 -41.78 -7.78
N PHE A 115 -1.20 -40.58 -7.76
CA PHE A 115 -0.75 -39.51 -6.86
C PHE A 115 -1.91 -38.59 -6.51
N GLU A 116 -1.78 -37.96 -5.39
CA GLU A 116 -2.60 -36.84 -4.98
C GLU A 116 -1.72 -35.82 -4.28
N TYR A 117 -2.03 -34.55 -4.40
CA TYR A 117 -1.43 -33.49 -3.59
C TYR A 117 -2.39 -32.35 -3.32
N SER A 118 -2.17 -31.67 -2.24
CA SER A 118 -2.82 -30.41 -1.87
C SER A 118 -1.76 -29.37 -1.57
N ILE A 119 -1.91 -28.20 -2.17
CA ILE A 119 -1.11 -27.02 -1.88
C ILE A 119 -1.98 -26.07 -1.08
N ILE A 120 -1.65 -25.86 0.18
CA ILE A 120 -2.33 -24.92 1.06
C ILE A 120 -1.49 -23.64 1.10
N PHE A 121 -2.06 -22.55 0.63
CA PHE A 121 -1.46 -21.25 0.52
C PHE A 121 -2.18 -20.29 1.48
N THR A 122 -1.51 -19.85 2.54
CA THR A 122 -2.11 -19.12 3.65
C THR A 122 -1.47 -17.76 3.83
N LEU A 123 -2.31 -16.74 3.95
CA LEU A 123 -1.91 -15.37 4.29
C LEU A 123 -2.08 -15.17 5.80
N TYR A 124 -1.03 -14.69 6.43
CA TYR A 124 -0.98 -14.35 7.85
C TYR A 124 -0.85 -12.85 8.07
N ARG A 125 -1.44 -12.36 9.15
CA ARG A 125 -1.16 -11.05 9.73
C ARG A 125 -0.69 -11.24 11.16
N ASN A 126 0.48 -10.70 11.49
CA ASN A 126 1.08 -10.79 12.83
C ASN A 126 1.04 -12.23 13.40
N ASN A 127 1.34 -13.21 12.57
CA ASN A 127 1.31 -14.65 12.86
C ASN A 127 -0.10 -15.26 13.06
N GLY A 128 -1.17 -14.51 12.82
CA GLY A 128 -2.55 -15.03 12.76
C GLY A 128 -2.98 -15.25 11.31
N ALA A 129 -3.48 -16.42 10.96
CA ALA A 129 -4.01 -16.70 9.63
C ALA A 129 -5.27 -15.87 9.37
N ILE A 130 -5.33 -15.18 8.23
CA ILE A 130 -6.45 -14.30 7.85
C ILE A 130 -7.15 -14.74 6.56
N ALA A 131 -6.46 -15.45 5.69
CA ALA A 131 -7.04 -15.98 4.47
C ALA A 131 -6.25 -17.20 3.98
N GLN A 132 -6.92 -18.10 3.27
CA GLN A 132 -6.32 -19.33 2.76
C GLN A 132 -6.98 -19.74 1.45
N VAL A 133 -6.20 -20.34 0.56
CA VAL A 133 -6.67 -21.04 -0.63
C VAL A 133 -5.97 -22.39 -0.70
N SER A 134 -6.66 -23.42 -1.21
CA SER A 134 -6.06 -24.69 -1.54
C SER A 134 -6.16 -24.99 -3.04
N VAL A 135 -5.14 -25.67 -3.54
CA VAL A 135 -5.14 -26.28 -4.87
C VAL A 135 -4.93 -27.76 -4.68
N ASP A 136 -5.93 -28.55 -5.07
CA ASP A 136 -5.93 -29.98 -4.92
C ASP A 136 -5.85 -30.64 -6.28
N SER A 137 -5.01 -31.67 -6.42
CA SER A 137 -4.84 -32.44 -7.65
C SER A 137 -4.69 -33.92 -7.36
N GLN A 138 -5.35 -34.72 -8.16
CA GLN A 138 -5.19 -36.16 -8.17
C GLN A 138 -5.24 -36.67 -9.60
N ASP A 139 -4.38 -37.62 -9.94
CA ASP A 139 -4.36 -38.20 -11.29
C ASP A 139 -3.62 -39.54 -11.29
N GLU A 140 -3.63 -40.20 -12.47
CA GLU A 140 -2.91 -41.41 -12.76
C GLU A 140 -1.86 -41.21 -13.83
N LYS A 141 -0.75 -41.91 -13.74
CA LYS A 141 0.32 -41.88 -14.72
C LYS A 141 0.97 -43.26 -14.93
N SER A 142 1.77 -43.38 -15.94
CA SER A 142 2.53 -44.62 -16.20
C SER A 142 3.50 -44.91 -15.04
N ALA A 143 3.53 -46.17 -14.63
CA ALA A 143 4.45 -46.63 -13.60
C ALA A 143 5.92 -46.33 -13.97
N GLY A 144 6.75 -46.06 -12.97
CA GLY A 144 8.18 -45.79 -13.14
C GLY A 144 8.53 -44.40 -13.67
N SER A 145 7.57 -43.62 -14.12
CA SER A 145 7.83 -42.23 -14.55
C SER A 145 7.84 -41.27 -13.38
N VAL A 146 8.78 -40.32 -13.39
CA VAL A 146 8.80 -39.13 -12.52
C VAL A 146 8.26 -37.97 -13.34
N ARG A 147 7.41 -37.14 -12.76
CA ARG A 147 6.81 -35.97 -13.42
C ARG A 147 6.87 -34.76 -12.52
N VAL A 148 6.94 -33.60 -13.14
CA VAL A 148 6.81 -32.30 -12.44
C VAL A 148 5.48 -31.68 -12.86
N TYR A 149 4.70 -31.25 -11.89
CA TYR A 149 3.48 -30.48 -12.07
C TYR A 149 3.72 -29.10 -11.48
N GLY A 150 3.34 -28.08 -12.24
CA GLY A 150 3.45 -26.67 -11.81
C GLY A 150 2.05 -26.11 -11.54
N ASP A 151 1.87 -25.53 -10.38
CA ASP A 151 0.64 -24.82 -9.99
C ASP A 151 0.99 -23.39 -9.52
N VAL A 152 0.03 -22.48 -9.69
CA VAL A 152 0.20 -21.09 -9.30
C VAL A 152 -0.95 -20.67 -8.36
N PRO A 153 -0.95 -21.13 -7.09
CA PRO A 153 -1.89 -20.61 -6.12
C PRO A 153 -1.73 -19.09 -6.00
N ASN A 154 -2.86 -18.42 -5.95
CA ASN A 154 -2.90 -16.98 -5.78
C ASN A 154 -4.04 -16.59 -4.85
N LEU A 155 -3.88 -15.47 -4.15
CA LEU A 155 -4.85 -14.99 -3.19
C LEU A 155 -4.88 -13.46 -3.20
N THR A 156 -6.07 -12.92 -3.40
CA THR A 156 -6.36 -11.51 -3.18
C THR A 156 -7.20 -11.38 -1.93
N TRP A 157 -6.81 -10.51 -1.02
CA TRP A 157 -7.49 -10.27 0.24
C TRP A 157 -7.56 -8.79 0.57
N ILE A 158 -8.65 -8.35 1.17
CA ILE A 158 -8.78 -7.02 1.75
C ILE A 158 -8.82 -7.18 3.26
N ASP A 159 -7.86 -6.58 3.92
CA ASP A 159 -7.76 -6.55 5.37
C ASP A 159 -8.03 -5.13 5.89
N THR A 160 -8.67 -5.04 7.06
CA THR A 160 -8.93 -3.78 7.76
C THR A 160 -8.23 -3.84 9.12
N PRO A 161 -6.91 -3.73 9.17
CA PRO A 161 -6.18 -3.74 10.42
C PRO A 161 -6.39 -2.40 11.14
N GLY A 162 -6.31 -2.35 12.43
CA GLY A 162 -6.25 -1.07 13.16
C GLY A 162 -5.02 -0.24 12.76
N ALA A 163 -4.88 0.95 13.34
CA ALA A 163 -3.69 1.77 13.17
C ALA A 163 -2.44 1.05 13.70
N GLY A 164 -1.32 1.22 13.00
CA GLY A 164 -0.02 0.68 13.39
C GLY A 164 0.63 -0.14 12.29
N THR A 165 1.80 -0.69 12.61
CA THR A 165 2.57 -1.54 11.69
C THR A 165 2.09 -2.98 11.80
N GLN A 166 1.73 -3.57 10.67
CA GLN A 166 1.32 -4.95 10.52
C GLN A 166 2.37 -5.72 9.72
N THR A 167 2.63 -6.94 10.10
CA THR A 167 3.48 -7.87 9.33
C THR A 167 2.58 -8.86 8.62
N TYR A 168 2.66 -8.88 7.29
CA TYR A 168 1.98 -9.86 6.45
C TYR A 168 2.98 -10.90 5.96
N GLU A 169 2.60 -12.16 6.05
CA GLU A 169 3.44 -13.28 5.66
C GLU A 169 2.61 -14.28 4.87
N VAL A 170 3.19 -14.79 3.79
CA VAL A 170 2.61 -15.90 3.04
C VAL A 170 3.35 -17.17 3.42
N ARG A 171 2.60 -18.19 3.79
CA ARG A 171 3.10 -19.54 4.06
C ARG A 171 2.45 -20.55 3.13
N ILE A 172 3.21 -21.59 2.84
CA ILE A 172 2.76 -22.69 2.00
C ILE A 172 3.00 -24.02 2.70
N ASN A 173 2.03 -24.92 2.56
CA ASN A 173 2.15 -26.31 2.98
C ASN A 173 1.73 -27.20 1.82
N VAL A 174 2.56 -28.17 1.47
CA VAL A 174 2.26 -29.17 0.45
C VAL A 174 2.12 -30.52 1.14
N THR A 175 1.00 -31.18 0.91
CA THR A 175 0.73 -32.53 1.40
C THR A 175 0.35 -33.44 0.25
N GLY A 176 0.44 -34.74 0.42
CA GLY A 176 -0.01 -35.69 -0.60
C GLY A 176 0.72 -37.02 -0.55
N THR A 177 0.45 -37.83 -1.55
CA THR A 177 1.03 -39.20 -1.72
C THR A 177 1.88 -39.27 -2.98
N ASN A 178 2.92 -40.11 -2.96
CA ASN A 178 3.85 -40.29 -4.07
C ASN A 178 4.59 -39.00 -4.46
N LEU A 179 4.87 -38.11 -3.50
CA LEU A 179 5.64 -36.88 -3.68
C LEU A 179 7.11 -37.13 -3.36
N LEU A 180 8.01 -36.74 -4.25
CA LEU A 180 9.45 -36.78 -4.04
C LEU A 180 9.98 -35.45 -3.49
N ALA A 181 9.45 -34.33 -4.00
CA ALA A 181 9.83 -32.99 -3.58
C ALA A 181 8.75 -31.98 -3.97
N ALA A 182 8.80 -30.82 -3.34
CA ALA A 182 8.06 -29.64 -3.74
C ALA A 182 8.97 -28.42 -3.61
N ASN A 183 8.85 -27.50 -4.55
CA ASN A 183 9.64 -26.27 -4.57
C ASN A 183 8.76 -25.07 -4.87
N VAL A 184 9.08 -23.93 -4.30
CA VAL A 184 8.52 -22.64 -4.69
C VAL A 184 9.57 -21.87 -5.45
N ASN A 185 9.21 -21.40 -6.62
CA ASN A 185 10.07 -20.61 -7.49
C ASN A 185 9.69 -19.12 -7.41
N THR A 186 9.06 -18.59 -8.46
CA THR A 186 8.61 -17.19 -8.49
C THR A 186 7.51 -16.96 -7.48
N ARG A 187 7.60 -15.89 -6.69
CA ARG A 187 6.58 -15.50 -5.72
C ARG A 187 6.51 -14.01 -5.52
N ALA A 188 5.34 -13.51 -5.22
CA ALA A 188 5.09 -12.09 -4.96
C ALA A 188 4.04 -11.88 -3.85
N LEU A 189 4.22 -10.84 -3.08
CA LEU A 189 3.26 -10.34 -2.11
C LEU A 189 3.27 -8.82 -2.17
N ASN A 190 2.18 -8.25 -2.65
CA ASN A 190 1.99 -6.80 -2.79
C ASN A 190 0.94 -6.33 -1.80
N ALA A 191 1.15 -5.15 -1.24
CA ALA A 191 0.20 -4.50 -0.35
C ALA A 191 -0.10 -3.09 -0.85
N VAL A 192 -1.38 -2.74 -0.90
CA VAL A 192 -1.87 -1.44 -1.34
C VAL A 192 -2.83 -0.90 -0.28
N ILE A 193 -2.54 0.28 0.28
CA ILE A 193 -3.47 0.97 1.18
C ILE A 193 -4.50 1.76 0.38
N PHE A 194 -5.73 1.75 0.87
CA PHE A 194 -6.80 2.62 0.37
C PHE A 194 -7.80 2.95 1.50
N ASP A 195 -8.52 4.04 1.31
CA ASP A 195 -9.57 4.52 2.23
C ASP A 195 -10.93 3.95 1.86
#